data_e0fb967d6164c5fc4048329a4793d2b0
#
_entry.id   e0fb967d6164c5fc4048329a4793d2b0
#
_cell.length_a   1.000
_cell.length_b   1.000
_cell.length_c   1.000
_cell.angle_alpha   90.00
_cell.angle_beta   90.00
_cell.angle_gamma   90.00
#
_symmetry.space_group_name_H-M   'P 1'
#
loop_
_entity.id
_entity.type
_entity.pdbx_description
1 polymer ?
#
loop_
_entity_poly.entity_id
_entity_poly.type
_entity_poly.pdbx_seq_one_letter_code
_entity_poly.pdbx_strand_id
1 'polypeptide(L)'
;MNRFRFAFLLTASLFSYTFNCTFAQTALTPATPWGSWLIGTVQLPGNEKKWGGFAEIQTRSNAVMQQFFYYELKGGISYDLDRNFTLMLAGGQYGTYDFKDLSTGPLNTEKRLWQQLIINQYLSRIKFEHRYRIEQRWFTYREGSQMFRNRIRYRLNAFVPLNKRTITEKTIFLSLYDEVFLNPVGPTFERNRLYAGVGYQLTKNWIIQTGWVNQTNYSPATFEQGVFTPQAASGKNNLVIGLTYRISRRSGHAEKLPSQPD
;
A
#
# COMPACT_ATOMS: atom_id res chain seq x y z
N MET A 1 9.00 52.82 -23.12
CA MET A 1 8.75 51.39 -23.41
C MET A 1 8.83 50.61 -22.09
N ASN A 2 7.68 50.47 -21.43
CA ASN A 2 7.57 49.93 -20.09
C ASN A 2 7.38 48.39 -20.15
N ARG A 3 8.29 47.65 -19.53
CA ARG A 3 8.15 46.23 -19.32
C ARG A 3 7.44 46.02 -17.98
N PHE A 4 6.16 45.60 -18.04
CA PHE A 4 5.40 45.12 -16.88
C PHE A 4 5.95 43.79 -16.43
N ARG A 5 6.55 43.76 -15.23
CA ARG A 5 6.85 42.54 -14.48
C ARG A 5 5.62 42.21 -13.64
N PHE A 6 4.85 41.22 -14.02
CA PHE A 6 3.86 40.62 -13.15
C PHE A 6 4.56 39.72 -12.13
N ALA A 7 4.68 40.22 -10.91
CA ALA A 7 5.04 39.41 -9.76
C ALA A 7 3.76 38.71 -9.25
N PHE A 8 3.64 37.42 -9.49
CA PHE A 8 2.59 36.59 -8.89
C PHE A 8 3.02 36.30 -7.45
N LEU A 9 2.53 37.08 -6.50
CA LEU A 9 2.58 36.79 -5.08
C LEU A 9 1.53 35.71 -4.79
N LEU A 10 1.97 34.45 -4.76
CA LEU A 10 1.17 33.35 -4.26
C LEU A 10 1.20 33.42 -2.72
N THR A 11 0.22 34.12 -2.13
CA THR A 11 -0.02 34.05 -0.69
C THR A 11 -0.60 32.67 -0.38
N ALA A 12 0.26 31.77 0.04
CA ALA A 12 -0.13 30.53 0.68
C ALA A 12 -0.72 30.89 2.06
N SER A 13 -2.02 31.08 2.12
CA SER A 13 -2.76 31.08 3.40
C SER A 13 -2.75 29.65 3.94
N LEU A 14 -1.75 29.35 4.77
CA LEU A 14 -1.77 28.21 5.66
C LEU A 14 -2.99 28.34 6.58
N PHE A 15 -4.08 27.67 6.19
CA PHE A 15 -5.16 27.38 7.11
C PHE A 15 -4.61 26.40 8.14
N SER A 16 -4.05 26.95 9.24
CA SER A 16 -3.72 26.21 10.44
C SER A 16 -5.03 25.81 11.14
N TYR A 17 -5.70 24.78 10.62
CA TYR A 17 -6.65 24.03 11.40
C TYR A 17 -5.83 23.23 12.41
N THR A 18 -5.66 23.77 13.61
CA THR A 18 -5.25 23.00 14.77
C THR A 18 -6.39 22.03 15.06
N PHE A 19 -6.31 20.85 14.48
CA PHE A 19 -7.05 19.70 14.97
C PHE A 19 -6.49 19.44 16.38
N ASN A 20 -7.18 19.92 17.40
CA ASN A 20 -6.99 19.43 18.76
C ASN A 20 -7.46 17.97 18.78
N CYS A 21 -6.64 17.05 18.26
CA CYS A 21 -6.74 15.64 18.62
C CYS A 21 -6.35 15.57 20.10
N THR A 22 -7.33 15.62 20.98
CA THR A 22 -7.19 15.16 22.35
C THR A 22 -6.85 13.68 22.27
N PHE A 23 -5.57 13.35 22.24
CA PHE A 23 -5.12 11.98 22.44
C PHE A 23 -5.49 11.63 23.87
N ALA A 24 -6.59 10.88 24.05
CA ALA A 24 -6.81 10.19 25.30
C ALA A 24 -5.53 9.38 25.56
N GLN A 25 -4.80 9.71 26.61
CA GLN A 25 -3.67 8.91 27.08
C GLN A 25 -4.24 7.55 27.49
N THR A 26 -4.29 6.64 26.54
CA THR A 26 -4.51 5.23 26.82
C THR A 26 -3.29 4.74 27.60
N ALA A 27 -3.54 4.06 28.71
CA ALA A 27 -2.54 3.39 29.53
C ALA A 27 -1.48 2.74 28.65
N LEU A 28 -0.20 2.88 29.01
CA LEU A 28 0.96 2.29 28.34
C LEU A 28 0.72 0.79 28.15
N THR A 29 0.10 0.42 27.05
CA THR A 29 0.11 -0.96 26.58
C THR A 29 1.56 -1.33 26.30
N PRO A 30 2.04 -2.50 26.74
CA PRO A 30 3.41 -2.95 26.46
C PRO A 30 3.68 -2.78 24.98
N ALA A 31 4.84 -2.21 24.63
CA ALA A 31 5.21 -1.95 23.24
C ALA A 31 5.04 -3.25 22.44
N THR A 32 4.10 -3.27 21.51
CA THR A 32 3.91 -4.45 20.64
C THR A 32 5.20 -4.64 19.85
N PRO A 33 5.77 -5.87 19.81
CA PRO A 33 6.98 -6.10 19.07
C PRO A 33 6.78 -5.72 17.61
N TRP A 34 7.85 -5.29 16.95
CA TRP A 34 7.82 -5.03 15.51
C TRP A 34 7.45 -6.32 14.77
N GLY A 35 6.50 -6.20 13.86
CA GLY A 35 6.20 -7.28 12.93
C GLY A 35 7.11 -7.26 11.70
N SER A 36 6.91 -8.19 10.80
CA SER A 36 7.59 -8.17 9.49
C SER A 36 6.68 -8.62 8.36
N TRP A 37 6.90 -8.04 7.17
CA TRP A 37 6.25 -8.39 5.92
C TRP A 37 7.30 -8.82 4.91
N LEU A 38 7.12 -10.00 4.31
CA LEU A 38 7.93 -10.49 3.21
C LEU A 38 7.06 -10.50 1.96
N ILE A 39 7.54 -9.87 0.89
CA ILE A 39 6.79 -9.68 -0.35
C ILE A 39 7.63 -10.14 -1.52
N GLY A 40 7.10 -11.08 -2.30
CA GLY A 40 7.66 -11.52 -3.57
C GLY A 40 6.73 -11.17 -4.70
N THR A 41 7.16 -10.40 -5.70
CA THR A 41 6.33 -9.95 -6.81
C THR A 41 6.99 -10.29 -8.13
N VAL A 42 6.20 -10.84 -9.05
CA VAL A 42 6.56 -10.96 -10.47
C VAL A 42 5.70 -9.98 -11.26
N GLN A 43 6.33 -9.10 -12.04
CA GLN A 43 5.64 -8.11 -12.87
C GLN A 43 5.87 -8.37 -14.34
N LEU A 44 4.81 -8.29 -15.13
CA LEU A 44 4.82 -8.25 -16.57
C LEU A 44 4.40 -6.85 -17.03
N PRO A 45 5.32 -5.95 -17.40
CA PRO A 45 4.95 -4.62 -17.86
C PRO A 45 4.20 -4.66 -19.18
N GLY A 46 3.23 -3.76 -19.35
CA GLY A 46 2.46 -3.62 -20.58
C GLY A 46 3.30 -3.12 -21.75
N ASN A 47 4.10 -2.08 -21.51
CA ASN A 47 4.94 -1.42 -22.50
C ASN A 47 4.18 -1.15 -23.84
N GLU A 48 4.77 -1.42 -24.98
CA GLU A 48 4.15 -1.22 -26.30
C GLU A 48 2.90 -2.08 -26.54
N LYS A 49 2.86 -3.28 -25.93
CA LYS A 49 1.71 -4.17 -26.03
C LYS A 49 0.53 -3.72 -25.19
N LYS A 50 0.72 -2.71 -24.31
CA LYS A 50 -0.25 -2.18 -23.35
C LYS A 50 -0.75 -3.18 -22.30
N TRP A 51 -0.85 -4.47 -22.63
CA TRP A 51 -1.27 -5.52 -21.72
C TRP A 51 -0.12 -6.01 -20.86
N GLY A 52 -0.33 -5.97 -19.56
CA GLY A 52 0.60 -6.46 -18.57
C GLY A 52 -0.12 -7.24 -17.48
N GLY A 53 0.55 -7.43 -16.36
CA GLY A 53 0.00 -8.09 -15.19
C GLY A 53 1.02 -8.28 -14.08
N PHE A 54 0.59 -8.93 -13.02
CA PHE A 54 1.47 -9.27 -11.90
C PHE A 54 0.97 -10.53 -11.17
N ALA A 55 1.88 -11.17 -10.46
CA ALA A 55 1.59 -12.14 -9.42
C ALA A 55 2.41 -11.77 -8.19
N GLU A 56 1.83 -11.91 -6.99
CA GLU A 56 2.47 -11.53 -5.74
C GLU A 56 2.10 -12.50 -4.63
N ILE A 57 3.10 -12.89 -3.86
CA ILE A 57 2.96 -13.58 -2.58
C ILE A 57 3.46 -12.68 -1.47
N GLN A 58 2.73 -12.61 -0.38
CA GLN A 58 3.16 -11.90 0.81
C GLN A 58 2.86 -12.73 2.04
N THR A 59 3.78 -12.67 3.01
CA THR A 59 3.58 -13.21 4.35
C THR A 59 3.81 -12.13 5.39
N ARG A 60 3.11 -12.24 6.52
CA ARG A 60 3.29 -11.33 7.66
C ARG A 60 3.47 -12.10 8.94
N SER A 61 4.35 -11.57 9.78
CA SER A 61 4.64 -12.12 11.10
C SER A 61 4.41 -11.07 12.17
N ASN A 62 3.97 -11.53 13.34
CA ASN A 62 3.66 -10.65 14.46
C ASN A 62 4.90 -10.13 15.19
N ALA A 63 6.01 -10.88 15.15
CA ALA A 63 7.36 -10.44 15.52
C ALA A 63 8.27 -10.53 14.28
N VAL A 64 9.44 -9.88 14.32
CA VAL A 64 10.36 -9.86 13.16
C VAL A 64 10.75 -11.28 12.79
N MET A 65 10.34 -11.73 11.61
CA MET A 65 10.58 -13.07 11.04
C MET A 65 10.07 -14.25 11.91
N GLN A 66 9.20 -13.97 12.87
CA GLN A 66 8.65 -14.95 13.81
C GLN A 66 7.16 -14.74 14.01
N GLN A 67 6.46 -15.76 14.52
CA GLN A 67 5.03 -15.68 14.79
C GLN A 67 4.23 -15.33 13.53
N PHE A 68 4.35 -16.17 12.50
CA PHE A 68 3.55 -16.07 11.28
C PHE A 68 2.06 -16.06 11.62
N PHE A 69 1.31 -15.13 10.97
CA PHE A 69 -0.14 -15.03 11.18
C PHE A 69 -0.95 -14.73 9.91
N TYR A 70 -0.28 -14.39 8.79
CA TYR A 70 -1.02 -13.94 7.63
C TYR A 70 -0.28 -14.22 6.33
N TYR A 71 -1.02 -14.66 5.32
CA TYR A 71 -0.53 -14.72 3.96
C TYR A 71 -1.51 -14.10 2.99
N GLU A 72 -1.01 -13.69 1.84
CA GLU A 72 -1.79 -13.30 0.68
C GLU A 72 -1.12 -13.80 -0.60
N LEU A 73 -1.95 -14.31 -1.52
CA LEU A 73 -1.58 -14.68 -2.87
C LEU A 73 -2.46 -13.89 -3.82
N LYS A 74 -1.87 -13.09 -4.68
CA LYS A 74 -2.55 -12.12 -5.54
C LYS A 74 -2.05 -12.18 -6.96
N GLY A 75 -2.91 -11.82 -7.90
CA GLY A 75 -2.51 -11.64 -9.29
C GLY A 75 -3.57 -10.89 -10.07
N GLY A 76 -3.17 -10.38 -11.21
CA GLY A 76 -4.08 -9.61 -12.05
C GLY A 76 -3.48 -9.22 -13.40
N ILE A 77 -4.36 -8.71 -14.23
CA ILE A 77 -4.04 -8.15 -15.53
C ILE A 77 -4.08 -6.64 -15.47
N SER A 78 -3.23 -6.00 -16.26
CA SER A 78 -3.18 -4.54 -16.38
C SER A 78 -3.22 -4.12 -17.83
N TYR A 79 -3.73 -2.92 -18.06
CA TYR A 79 -3.76 -2.28 -19.36
C TYR A 79 -3.23 -0.85 -19.25
N ASP A 80 -2.13 -0.57 -19.94
CA ASP A 80 -1.54 0.76 -19.99
C ASP A 80 -2.27 1.60 -21.04
N LEU A 81 -3.09 2.55 -20.61
CA LEU A 81 -3.74 3.52 -21.51
C LEU A 81 -2.66 4.33 -22.24
N ASP A 82 -1.72 4.84 -21.45
CA ASP A 82 -0.50 5.50 -21.89
C ASP A 82 0.62 5.27 -20.85
N ARG A 83 1.71 6.04 -20.91
CA ARG A 83 2.82 5.95 -19.97
C ARG A 83 2.48 6.38 -18.54
N ASN A 84 1.41 7.17 -18.36
CA ASN A 84 1.04 7.74 -17.06
C ASN A 84 -0.14 7.00 -16.43
N PHE A 85 -1.04 6.42 -17.23
CA PHE A 85 -2.28 5.81 -16.77
C PHE A 85 -2.29 4.31 -16.99
N THR A 86 -2.58 3.54 -15.93
CA THR A 86 -2.75 2.08 -15.99
C THR A 86 -4.04 1.68 -15.30
N LEU A 87 -4.86 0.93 -16.01
CA LEU A 87 -6.01 0.22 -15.43
C LEU A 87 -5.58 -1.19 -15.02
N MET A 88 -6.18 -1.73 -13.97
CA MET A 88 -5.89 -3.08 -13.51
C MET A 88 -7.16 -3.73 -12.95
N LEU A 89 -7.34 -5.01 -13.29
CA LEU A 89 -8.30 -5.91 -12.67
C LEU A 89 -7.51 -7.05 -12.05
N ALA A 90 -7.73 -7.28 -10.75
CA ALA A 90 -6.95 -8.27 -10.03
C ALA A 90 -7.76 -8.91 -8.90
N GLY A 91 -7.28 -10.06 -8.44
CA GLY A 91 -7.88 -10.79 -7.35
C GLY A 91 -6.84 -11.50 -6.49
N GLY A 92 -7.31 -12.09 -5.41
CA GLY A 92 -6.42 -12.84 -4.54
C GLY A 92 -7.12 -13.57 -3.42
N GLN A 93 -6.36 -14.44 -2.79
CA GLN A 93 -6.75 -15.20 -1.62
C GLN A 93 -5.85 -14.82 -0.45
N TYR A 94 -6.45 -14.69 0.71
CA TYR A 94 -5.83 -14.22 1.95
C TYR A 94 -6.20 -15.16 3.08
N GLY A 95 -5.28 -15.40 3.99
CA GLY A 95 -5.56 -16.19 5.19
C GLY A 95 -4.98 -15.51 6.42
N THR A 96 -5.77 -15.45 7.49
CA THR A 96 -5.36 -14.94 8.80
C THR A 96 -5.39 -16.09 9.80
N TYR A 97 -4.30 -16.26 10.54
CA TYR A 97 -4.11 -17.32 11.52
C TYR A 97 -3.91 -16.75 12.92
N ASP A 98 -4.17 -17.56 13.93
CA ASP A 98 -3.64 -17.30 15.25
C ASP A 98 -2.15 -17.69 15.29
N PHE A 99 -1.27 -16.71 15.49
CA PHE A 99 0.19 -16.99 15.57
C PHE A 99 0.59 -17.81 16.78
N LYS A 100 -0.30 -17.98 17.76
CA LYS A 100 -0.06 -18.84 18.96
C LYS A 100 -0.36 -20.31 18.65
N ASP A 101 -1.27 -20.58 17.74
CA ASP A 101 -1.66 -21.93 17.36
C ASP A 101 -2.04 -22.01 15.87
N LEU A 102 -1.07 -22.38 15.06
CA LEU A 102 -1.27 -22.56 13.61
C LEU A 102 -1.98 -23.89 13.28
N SER A 103 -1.99 -24.88 14.20
CA SER A 103 -2.53 -26.21 13.95
C SER A 103 -4.05 -26.20 13.77
N THR A 104 -4.74 -25.21 14.34
CA THR A 104 -6.18 -25.04 14.25
C THR A 104 -6.64 -24.47 12.90
N GLY A 105 -5.70 -24.19 11.98
CA GLY A 105 -5.99 -23.60 10.68
C GLY A 105 -6.32 -22.09 10.74
N PRO A 106 -6.77 -21.49 9.64
CA PRO A 106 -7.03 -20.05 9.59
C PRO A 106 -8.21 -19.63 10.45
N LEU A 107 -8.09 -18.49 11.11
CA LEU A 107 -9.19 -17.77 11.77
C LEU A 107 -10.25 -17.33 10.75
N ASN A 108 -9.76 -16.82 9.61
CA ASN A 108 -10.59 -16.52 8.47
C ASN A 108 -9.79 -16.64 7.17
N THR A 109 -10.49 -16.93 6.09
CA THR A 109 -10.01 -16.79 4.73
C THR A 109 -10.78 -15.70 4.03
N GLU A 110 -10.12 -14.99 3.13
CA GLU A 110 -10.74 -13.93 2.37
C GLU A 110 -10.42 -14.11 0.88
N LYS A 111 -11.44 -14.07 0.04
CA LYS A 111 -11.30 -13.89 -1.41
C LYS A 111 -11.55 -12.43 -1.72
N ARG A 112 -10.76 -11.87 -2.63
CA ARG A 112 -10.87 -10.46 -2.99
C ARG A 112 -10.77 -10.29 -4.49
N LEU A 113 -11.62 -9.41 -5.02
CA LEU A 113 -11.54 -8.88 -6.38
C LEU A 113 -11.39 -7.36 -6.26
N TRP A 114 -10.63 -6.74 -7.17
CA TRP A 114 -10.54 -5.28 -7.19
C TRP A 114 -10.26 -4.71 -8.57
N GLN A 115 -10.75 -3.49 -8.75
CA GLN A 115 -10.43 -2.61 -9.85
C GLN A 115 -9.48 -1.52 -9.36
N GLN A 116 -8.51 -1.18 -10.16
CA GLN A 116 -7.48 -0.23 -9.78
C GLN A 116 -7.11 0.69 -10.94
N LEU A 117 -6.95 1.98 -10.61
CA LEU A 117 -6.36 2.98 -11.49
C LEU A 117 -5.04 3.44 -10.86
N ILE A 118 -3.99 3.46 -11.67
CA ILE A 118 -2.69 4.02 -11.33
C ILE A 118 -2.45 5.24 -12.21
N ILE A 119 -2.08 6.37 -11.58
CA ILE A 119 -1.71 7.61 -12.25
C ILE A 119 -0.28 7.96 -11.83
N ASN A 120 0.62 8.10 -12.82
CA ASN A 120 1.99 8.50 -12.58
C ASN A 120 2.18 9.96 -12.96
N GLN A 121 2.75 10.75 -12.05
CA GLN A 121 3.17 12.12 -12.28
C GLN A 121 4.66 12.24 -12.05
N TYR A 122 5.32 13.11 -12.80
CA TYR A 122 6.76 13.33 -12.68
C TYR A 122 7.02 14.81 -12.42
N LEU A 123 7.73 15.08 -11.31
CA LEU A 123 8.24 16.41 -10.97
C LEU A 123 9.76 16.33 -10.90
N SER A 124 10.42 16.86 -11.94
CA SER A 124 11.86 16.69 -12.09
C SER A 124 12.24 15.21 -12.06
N ARG A 125 13.02 14.78 -11.07
CA ARG A 125 13.43 13.37 -10.89
C ARG A 125 12.49 12.55 -10.02
N ILE A 126 11.51 13.18 -9.36
CA ILE A 126 10.60 12.49 -8.45
C ILE A 126 9.42 11.94 -9.25
N LYS A 127 9.11 10.66 -9.06
CA LYS A 127 7.88 10.05 -9.55
C LYS A 127 6.87 10.01 -8.41
N PHE A 128 5.69 10.57 -8.64
CA PHE A 128 4.52 10.38 -7.80
C PHE A 128 3.61 9.33 -8.44
N GLU A 129 3.16 8.37 -7.65
CA GLU A 129 2.21 7.35 -8.07
C GLU A 129 0.95 7.44 -7.21
N HIS A 130 -0.16 7.80 -7.84
CA HIS A 130 -1.48 7.75 -7.24
C HIS A 130 -2.13 6.41 -7.57
N ARG A 131 -2.63 5.70 -6.58
CA ARG A 131 -3.32 4.43 -6.73
C ARG A 131 -4.71 4.52 -6.12
N TYR A 132 -5.71 4.42 -6.94
CA TYR A 132 -7.12 4.31 -6.55
C TYR A 132 -7.55 2.86 -6.72
N ARG A 133 -8.19 2.27 -5.71
CA ARG A 133 -8.62 0.88 -5.72
C ARG A 133 -9.98 0.73 -5.05
N ILE A 134 -10.87 -0.04 -5.70
CA ILE A 134 -12.15 -0.46 -5.16
C ILE A 134 -12.08 -1.97 -5.01
N GLU A 135 -12.34 -2.49 -3.81
CA GLU A 135 -12.22 -3.91 -3.49
C GLU A 135 -13.57 -4.47 -3.07
N GLN A 136 -13.89 -5.66 -3.60
CA GLN A 136 -14.96 -6.54 -3.16
C GLN A 136 -14.32 -7.68 -2.38
N ARG A 137 -14.79 -7.91 -1.15
CA ARG A 137 -14.14 -8.79 -0.18
C ARG A 137 -15.15 -9.78 0.38
N TRP A 138 -14.89 -11.07 0.19
CA TRP A 138 -15.69 -12.19 0.72
C TRP A 138 -14.89 -12.91 1.78
N PHE A 139 -15.37 -12.88 3.01
CA PHE A 139 -14.77 -13.53 4.16
C PHE A 139 -15.50 -14.82 4.47
N THR A 140 -14.75 -15.85 4.84
CA THR A 140 -15.26 -17.06 5.47
C THR A 140 -14.49 -17.24 6.77
N TYR A 141 -15.19 -17.22 7.89
CA TYR A 141 -14.62 -17.40 9.21
C TYR A 141 -14.56 -18.89 9.58
N ARG A 142 -13.72 -19.22 10.56
CA ARG A 142 -13.50 -20.61 11.02
C ARG A 142 -14.79 -21.29 11.47
N GLU A 143 -15.68 -20.54 12.12
CA GLU A 143 -16.99 -21.04 12.56
C GLU A 143 -18.00 -21.21 11.42
N GLY A 144 -17.63 -20.93 10.18
CA GLY A 144 -18.45 -21.10 8.99
C GLY A 144 -19.25 -19.86 8.58
N SER A 145 -19.29 -18.80 9.39
CA SER A 145 -19.96 -17.56 9.02
C SER A 145 -19.28 -16.88 7.82
N GLN A 146 -20.06 -16.17 7.04
CA GLN A 146 -19.58 -15.45 5.85
C GLN A 146 -19.95 -13.97 5.95
N MET A 147 -19.07 -13.12 5.40
CA MET A 147 -19.28 -11.69 5.35
C MET A 147 -18.80 -11.12 4.01
N PHE A 148 -19.60 -10.24 3.43
CA PHE A 148 -19.22 -9.45 2.27
C PHE A 148 -18.98 -8.00 2.67
N ARG A 149 -17.87 -7.41 2.19
CA ARG A 149 -17.55 -6.01 2.43
C ARG A 149 -16.92 -5.37 1.20
N ASN A 150 -17.26 -4.10 0.95
CA ASN A 150 -16.56 -3.28 0.00
C ASN A 150 -15.52 -2.42 0.73
N ARG A 151 -14.48 -1.98 -0.01
CA ARG A 151 -13.48 -1.07 0.51
C ARG A 151 -12.92 -0.21 -0.61
N ILE A 152 -12.71 1.08 -0.32
CA ILE A 152 -12.01 2.00 -1.20
C ILE A 152 -10.64 2.26 -0.60
N ARG A 153 -9.61 2.32 -1.47
CA ARG A 153 -8.25 2.65 -1.04
C ARG A 153 -7.68 3.72 -1.95
N TYR A 154 -6.98 4.65 -1.34
CA TYR A 154 -6.14 5.61 -2.04
C TYR A 154 -4.74 5.56 -1.48
N ARG A 155 -3.71 5.49 -2.35
CA ARG A 155 -2.30 5.57 -1.98
C ARG A 155 -1.60 6.62 -2.83
N LEU A 156 -0.86 7.50 -2.17
CA LEU A 156 0.12 8.37 -2.80
C LEU A 156 1.51 7.86 -2.44
N ASN A 157 2.30 7.52 -3.45
CA ASN A 157 3.69 7.10 -3.28
C ASN A 157 4.63 8.02 -4.04
N ALA A 158 5.70 8.47 -3.37
CA ALA A 158 6.79 9.23 -3.97
C ALA A 158 8.04 8.34 -4.10
N PHE A 159 8.57 8.22 -5.31
CA PHE A 159 9.85 7.58 -5.59
C PHE A 159 10.89 8.64 -5.90
N VAL A 160 11.97 8.66 -5.11
CA VAL A 160 13.05 9.65 -5.22
C VAL A 160 14.37 8.93 -5.52
N PRO A 161 14.85 8.93 -6.77
CA PRO A 161 16.16 8.38 -7.09
C PRO A 161 17.27 9.20 -6.41
N LEU A 162 18.24 8.53 -5.78
CA LEU A 162 19.30 9.19 -5.01
C LEU A 162 20.58 9.39 -5.80
N ASN A 163 21.08 8.35 -6.47
CA ASN A 163 22.36 8.34 -7.16
C ASN A 163 22.27 8.55 -8.68
N LYS A 164 21.05 8.65 -9.24
CA LYS A 164 20.80 8.91 -10.66
C LYS A 164 19.62 9.87 -10.84
N ARG A 165 19.40 10.37 -12.06
CA ARG A 165 18.24 11.22 -12.37
C ARG A 165 16.94 10.42 -12.46
N THR A 166 17.01 9.17 -12.90
CA THR A 166 15.86 8.26 -13.08
C THR A 166 16.18 6.90 -12.48
N ILE A 167 15.15 6.14 -12.13
CA ILE A 167 15.33 4.78 -11.59
C ILE A 167 15.64 3.85 -12.78
N THR A 168 16.90 3.44 -12.86
CA THR A 168 17.46 2.50 -13.83
C THR A 168 18.34 1.49 -13.10
N GLU A 169 19.03 0.59 -13.81
CA GLU A 169 19.98 -0.35 -13.17
C GLU A 169 20.93 0.36 -12.21
N LYS A 170 21.24 -0.28 -11.10
CA LYS A 170 22.13 0.22 -10.03
C LYS A 170 21.68 1.57 -9.43
N THR A 171 20.37 1.85 -9.46
CA THR A 171 19.81 3.03 -8.81
C THR A 171 19.33 2.70 -7.41
N ILE A 172 19.79 3.49 -6.43
CA ILE A 172 19.23 3.55 -5.09
C ILE A 172 18.14 4.62 -5.11
N PHE A 173 16.98 4.33 -4.55
CA PHE A 173 15.87 5.27 -4.47
C PHE A 173 15.13 5.17 -3.13
N LEU A 174 14.53 6.27 -2.70
CA LEU A 174 13.57 6.29 -1.61
C LEU A 174 12.18 5.99 -2.15
N SER A 175 11.37 5.31 -1.35
CA SER A 175 9.94 5.10 -1.58
C SER A 175 9.21 5.47 -0.31
N LEU A 176 8.31 6.45 -0.42
CA LEU A 176 7.56 7.02 0.70
C LEU A 176 6.09 7.02 0.31
N TYR A 177 5.24 6.34 1.06
CA TYR A 177 3.80 6.40 0.77
C TYR A 177 2.93 6.58 2.01
N ASP A 178 1.79 7.20 1.77
CA ASP A 178 0.62 7.16 2.65
C ASP A 178 -0.54 6.49 1.92
N GLU A 179 -1.22 5.58 2.61
CA GLU A 179 -2.36 4.85 2.08
C GLU A 179 -3.51 4.86 3.06
N VAL A 180 -4.65 5.37 2.61
CA VAL A 180 -5.90 5.40 3.37
C VAL A 180 -6.86 4.31 2.89
N PHE A 181 -7.62 3.74 3.83
CA PHE A 181 -8.60 2.70 3.61
C PHE A 181 -9.95 3.18 4.11
N LEU A 182 -10.92 3.22 3.22
CA LEU A 182 -12.25 3.73 3.48
C LEU A 182 -13.29 2.61 3.33
N ASN A 183 -14.18 2.53 4.28
CA ASN A 183 -15.34 1.67 4.22
C ASN A 183 -16.53 2.49 3.70
N PRO A 184 -17.13 2.15 2.53
CA PRO A 184 -18.28 2.88 2.01
C PRO A 184 -19.58 2.62 2.80
N VAL A 185 -19.59 1.58 3.63
CA VAL A 185 -20.74 1.21 4.46
C VAL A 185 -20.30 1.12 5.91
N GLY A 186 -20.75 2.04 6.75
CA GLY A 186 -20.39 2.12 8.17
C GLY A 186 -19.30 3.17 8.42
N PRO A 187 -18.47 3.03 9.47
CA PRO A 187 -17.45 4.01 9.79
C PRO A 187 -16.47 4.19 8.62
N THR A 188 -16.42 5.39 8.08
CA THR A 188 -15.76 5.65 6.80
C THR A 188 -14.27 5.36 6.86
N PHE A 189 -13.57 5.74 7.93
CA PHE A 189 -12.11 5.58 8.04
C PHE A 189 -11.78 4.28 8.76
N GLU A 190 -11.22 3.30 8.02
CA GLU A 190 -10.93 1.95 8.54
C GLU A 190 -9.48 1.79 8.95
N ARG A 191 -8.56 2.34 8.15
CA ARG A 191 -7.13 2.08 8.30
C ARG A 191 -6.29 3.14 7.60
N ASN A 192 -5.08 3.35 8.12
CA ASN A 192 -4.01 4.07 7.47
C ASN A 192 -2.73 3.22 7.42
N ARG A 193 -1.90 3.44 6.41
CA ARG A 193 -0.54 2.92 6.32
C ARG A 193 0.40 4.02 5.90
N LEU A 194 1.40 4.28 6.73
CA LEU A 194 2.53 5.13 6.40
C LEU A 194 3.76 4.26 6.17
N TYR A 195 4.44 4.43 5.04
CA TYR A 195 5.63 3.67 4.67
C TYR A 195 6.80 4.58 4.32
N ALA A 196 7.98 4.16 4.75
CA ALA A 196 9.25 4.76 4.34
C ALA A 196 10.28 3.64 4.11
N GLY A 197 10.89 3.64 2.94
CA GLY A 197 11.86 2.60 2.59
C GLY A 197 12.87 3.01 1.55
N VAL A 198 13.88 2.16 1.40
CA VAL A 198 14.93 2.26 0.40
C VAL A 198 14.79 1.10 -0.57
N GLY A 199 14.86 1.41 -1.85
CA GLY A 199 14.90 0.43 -2.93
C GLY A 199 16.23 0.48 -3.68
N TYR A 200 16.61 -0.66 -4.22
CA TYR A 200 17.75 -0.80 -5.11
C TYR A 200 17.35 -1.56 -6.37
N GLN A 201 17.43 -0.88 -7.51
CA GLN A 201 17.27 -1.50 -8.83
C GLN A 201 18.56 -2.22 -9.17
N LEU A 202 18.66 -3.50 -8.81
CA LEU A 202 19.88 -4.31 -8.98
C LEU A 202 20.24 -4.49 -10.46
N THR A 203 19.27 -4.94 -11.25
CA THR A 203 19.36 -5.11 -12.71
C THR A 203 18.09 -4.54 -13.35
N LYS A 204 17.95 -4.64 -14.69
CA LYS A 204 16.69 -4.29 -15.36
C LYS A 204 15.48 -5.07 -14.83
N ASN A 205 15.73 -6.27 -14.33
CA ASN A 205 14.70 -7.21 -13.91
C ASN A 205 14.49 -7.26 -12.40
N TRP A 206 15.53 -7.07 -11.59
CA TRP A 206 15.48 -7.29 -10.15
C TRP A 206 15.49 -5.99 -9.37
N ILE A 207 14.53 -5.87 -8.45
CA ILE A 207 14.42 -4.76 -7.50
C ILE A 207 14.31 -5.35 -6.11
N ILE A 208 15.11 -4.83 -5.18
CA ILE A 208 15.04 -5.16 -3.76
C ILE A 208 14.61 -3.90 -3.03
N GLN A 209 13.67 -4.03 -2.12
CA GLN A 209 13.22 -2.93 -1.27
C GLN A 209 13.18 -3.37 0.18
N THR A 210 13.58 -2.50 1.07
CA THR A 210 13.38 -2.68 2.51
C THR A 210 12.91 -1.37 3.12
N GLY A 211 12.10 -1.47 4.15
CA GLY A 211 11.55 -0.27 4.78
C GLY A 211 10.73 -0.57 6.01
N TRP A 212 10.23 0.47 6.57
CA TRP A 212 9.31 0.49 7.70
C TRP A 212 7.91 0.81 7.23
N VAL A 213 6.92 0.13 7.78
CA VAL A 213 5.52 0.48 7.64
C VAL A 213 4.85 0.54 9.01
N ASN A 214 4.18 1.64 9.29
CA ASN A 214 3.21 1.72 10.36
C ASN A 214 1.81 1.47 9.78
N GLN A 215 1.12 0.47 10.31
CA GLN A 215 -0.28 0.23 9.99
C GLN A 215 -1.14 0.53 11.20
N THR A 216 -2.00 1.53 11.10
CA THR A 216 -2.96 1.92 12.14
C THR A 216 -4.36 1.51 11.70
N ASN A 217 -5.04 0.74 12.53
CA ASN A 217 -6.45 0.38 12.36
C ASN A 217 -7.29 1.27 13.27
N TYR A 218 -8.46 1.67 12.80
CA TYR A 218 -9.39 2.50 13.55
C TYR A 218 -10.67 1.70 13.82
N SER A 219 -11.04 1.62 15.08
CA SER A 219 -12.33 1.06 15.53
C SER A 219 -13.26 2.24 15.82
N PRO A 220 -14.51 2.23 15.34
CA PRO A 220 -15.46 3.29 15.61
C PRO A 220 -15.85 3.31 17.09
N ALA A 221 -16.38 4.43 17.53
CA ALA A 221 -17.12 4.47 18.79
C ALA A 221 -18.39 3.62 18.65
N THR A 222 -18.69 2.82 19.67
CA THR A 222 -19.90 1.99 19.72
C THR A 222 -20.66 2.26 21.02
N PHE A 223 -21.97 2.05 20.97
CA PHE A 223 -22.84 2.07 22.14
C PHE A 223 -23.65 0.77 22.15
N GLU A 224 -23.20 -0.18 22.96
CA GLU A 224 -23.81 -1.51 23.04
C GLU A 224 -24.19 -1.83 24.47
N GLN A 225 -25.39 -2.34 24.68
CA GLN A 225 -25.91 -2.73 26.00
C GLN A 225 -25.75 -1.65 27.09
N GLY A 226 -25.92 -0.38 26.72
CA GLY A 226 -25.78 0.74 27.66
C GLY A 226 -24.32 1.17 27.93
N VAL A 227 -23.34 0.54 27.32
CA VAL A 227 -21.92 0.86 27.48
C VAL A 227 -21.43 1.62 26.25
N PHE A 228 -20.87 2.81 26.50
CA PHE A 228 -20.18 3.60 25.46
C PHE A 228 -18.72 3.18 25.37
N THR A 229 -18.30 2.70 24.20
CA THR A 229 -16.89 2.43 23.87
C THR A 229 -16.39 3.54 22.93
N PRO A 230 -15.40 4.34 23.33
CA PRO A 230 -14.88 5.42 22.50
C PRO A 230 -14.14 4.89 21.28
N GLN A 231 -14.00 5.74 20.26
CA GLN A 231 -13.15 5.45 19.12
C GLN A 231 -11.73 5.11 19.57
N ALA A 232 -11.17 4.04 19.02
CA ALA A 232 -9.81 3.59 19.32
C ALA A 232 -8.97 3.49 18.05
N ALA A 233 -7.66 3.72 18.19
CA ALA A 233 -6.68 3.52 17.14
C ALA A 233 -5.60 2.54 17.64
N SER A 234 -5.28 1.54 16.82
CA SER A 234 -4.23 0.56 17.14
C SER A 234 -3.22 0.54 16.02
N GLY A 235 -2.02 1.02 16.29
CA GLY A 235 -0.90 1.09 15.35
C GLY A 235 0.11 -0.01 15.59
N LYS A 236 0.67 -0.58 14.51
CA LYS A 236 1.76 -1.55 14.56
C LYS A 236 2.85 -1.19 13.57
N ASN A 237 4.09 -1.21 14.06
CA ASN A 237 5.29 -1.05 13.24
C ASN A 237 5.73 -2.39 12.67
N ASN A 238 6.13 -2.40 11.40
CA ASN A 238 6.60 -3.60 10.74
C ASN A 238 7.82 -3.28 9.86
N LEU A 239 8.78 -4.21 9.83
CA LEU A 239 9.83 -4.25 8.83
C LEU A 239 9.24 -4.84 7.54
N VAL A 240 9.50 -4.21 6.42
CA VAL A 240 9.08 -4.70 5.09
C VAL A 240 10.32 -5.08 4.29
N ILE A 241 10.29 -6.28 3.70
CA ILE A 241 11.30 -6.74 2.75
C ILE A 241 10.57 -7.20 1.50
N GLY A 242 10.89 -6.57 0.38
CA GLY A 242 10.28 -6.84 -0.92
C GLY A 242 11.31 -7.22 -1.96
N LEU A 243 11.00 -8.25 -2.73
CA LEU A 243 11.73 -8.65 -3.91
C LEU A 243 10.79 -8.62 -5.11
N THR A 244 11.13 -7.85 -6.13
CA THR A 244 10.36 -7.77 -7.37
C THR A 244 11.20 -8.26 -8.54
N TYR A 245 10.64 -9.21 -9.28
CA TYR A 245 11.16 -9.64 -10.57
C TYR A 245 10.30 -9.09 -11.69
N ARG A 246 10.90 -8.32 -12.58
CA ARG A 246 10.23 -7.78 -13.75
C ARG A 246 10.61 -8.59 -14.98
N ILE A 247 9.62 -9.15 -15.67
CA ILE A 247 9.82 -9.87 -16.91
C ILE A 247 10.19 -8.86 -18.01
N SER A 248 11.36 -9.06 -18.66
CA SER A 248 11.77 -8.21 -19.78
C SER A 248 10.87 -8.47 -20.98
N ARG A 249 10.36 -7.38 -21.56
CA ARG A 249 9.78 -7.39 -22.91
C ARG A 249 10.64 -6.54 -23.82
N ARG A 250 10.82 -6.98 -25.06
CA ARG A 250 11.45 -6.13 -26.09
C ARG A 250 10.57 -4.91 -26.30
N SER A 251 11.09 -3.73 -26.03
CA SER A 251 10.43 -2.46 -26.31
C SER A 251 11.44 -1.46 -26.82
N GLY A 252 11.06 -0.67 -27.80
CA GLY A 252 11.87 0.43 -28.33
C GLY A 252 11.78 1.72 -27.54
N HIS A 253 10.93 1.81 -26.50
CA HIS A 253 10.63 3.01 -25.75
C HIS A 253 11.09 2.92 -24.29
N ALA A 254 11.24 4.09 -23.62
CA ALA A 254 11.63 4.17 -22.22
C ALA A 254 10.73 3.31 -21.33
N GLU A 255 11.34 2.42 -20.59
CA GLU A 255 10.66 1.47 -19.72
C GLU A 255 9.92 2.21 -18.59
N LYS A 256 8.68 1.83 -18.38
CA LYS A 256 7.86 2.38 -17.28
C LYS A 256 8.45 1.98 -15.94
N LEU A 257 8.61 2.96 -15.03
CA LEU A 257 9.11 2.67 -13.69
C LEU A 257 8.19 1.71 -12.93
N PRO A 258 8.76 0.83 -12.09
CA PRO A 258 7.96 -0.11 -11.32
C PRO A 258 6.98 0.60 -10.42
N SER A 259 5.79 0.03 -10.33
CA SER A 259 4.82 0.34 -9.29
C SER A 259 5.17 -0.44 -8.04
N GLN A 260 4.94 0.14 -6.87
CA GLN A 260 5.22 -0.56 -5.62
C GLN A 260 4.17 -1.65 -5.38
N PRO A 261 4.60 -2.88 -4.99
CA PRO A 261 3.69 -3.90 -4.47
C PRO A 261 2.94 -3.41 -3.23
N ASP A 262 1.91 -4.14 -2.84
CA ASP A 262 1.07 -3.78 -1.69
C ASP A 262 1.81 -3.72 -0.36
#